data_a78375147f7b7e5c410adcd7fbb7ab25
#
_entry.id   a78375147f7b7e5c410adcd7fbb7ab25
#
_cell.length_a   1.000
_cell.length_b   1.000
_cell.length_c   1.000
_cell.angle_alpha   90.00
_cell.angle_beta   90.00
_cell.angle_gamma   90.00
#
_symmetry.space_group_name_H-M   'P 1'
#
loop_
_entity.id
_entity.type
_entity.pdbx_description
1 polymer ?
#
loop_
_entity_poly.entity_id
_entity_poly.type
_entity_poly.pdbx_seq_one_letter_code
_entity_poly.pdbx_strand_id
1 'polypeptide(L)'
;MTPDIAICDSTFCDSLPKSLIANSGIDAITHAIEAYVSVAQNDFTKMHSLQALELLFQNLSESYHTGTVVSRDAVHRGATIAGIAFSNSFLGVCHSLAHQVGSTFHIPHGSTNGILLPHIIMYNASRKPTRMGIFPSYKYPQSYERYSEIAEHIGADRSDPQGLVEKINNLMKDLSMPLSFKEANIPEKEYMSKVEAMAESAFDDQCTPANPRFPLVSELKHILIEAYDSP
;
A
#
# COMPACT_ATOMS: atom_id res chain seq x y z
N MET A 1 -12.88 -17.12 -4.12
CA MET A 1 -13.49 -18.15 -3.24
C MET A 1 -13.09 -17.83 -1.81
N THR A 2 -14.05 -17.79 -0.91
CA THR A 2 -13.80 -17.57 0.53
C THR A 2 -13.80 -18.93 1.21
N PRO A 3 -12.79 -19.30 2.01
CA PRO A 3 -12.78 -20.57 2.72
C PRO A 3 -13.79 -20.55 3.89
N ASP A 4 -14.34 -21.69 4.24
CA ASP A 4 -15.15 -21.83 5.44
C ASP A 4 -14.33 -21.81 6.74
N ILE A 5 -13.07 -22.26 6.65
CA ILE A 5 -12.10 -22.27 7.76
C ILE A 5 -10.74 -21.89 7.20
N ALA A 6 -10.07 -20.95 7.85
CA ALA A 6 -8.67 -20.59 7.58
C ALA A 6 -7.81 -20.87 8.81
N ILE A 7 -6.72 -21.62 8.63
CA ILE A 7 -5.75 -21.92 9.69
C ILE A 7 -4.50 -21.07 9.43
N CYS A 8 -4.23 -20.11 10.32
CA CYS A 8 -3.08 -19.23 10.23
C CYS A 8 -1.95 -19.80 11.10
N ASP A 9 -0.95 -20.42 10.47
CA ASP A 9 0.21 -21.00 11.13
C ASP A 9 1.48 -20.31 10.67
N SER A 10 2.08 -19.50 11.54
CA SER A 10 3.27 -18.72 11.25
C SER A 10 4.55 -19.57 11.10
N THR A 11 4.54 -20.84 11.48
CA THR A 11 5.69 -21.73 11.32
C THR A 11 6.07 -21.94 9.84
N PHE A 12 5.11 -21.83 8.93
CA PHE A 12 5.38 -21.83 7.48
C PHE A 12 6.21 -20.64 7.01
N CYS A 13 6.31 -19.58 7.84
CA CYS A 13 7.10 -18.40 7.53
C CYS A 13 8.56 -18.50 8.03
N ASP A 14 8.94 -19.55 8.75
CA ASP A 14 10.26 -19.67 9.41
C ASP A 14 11.42 -19.71 8.42
N SER A 15 11.22 -20.27 7.24
CA SER A 15 12.23 -20.40 6.19
C SER A 15 12.16 -19.32 5.10
N LEU A 16 11.29 -18.32 5.24
CA LEU A 16 11.15 -17.28 4.24
C LEU A 16 12.42 -16.43 4.12
N PRO A 17 12.90 -16.16 2.89
CA PRO A 17 14.00 -15.25 2.67
C PRO A 17 13.61 -13.81 3.06
N LYS A 18 14.60 -13.03 3.52
CA LYS A 18 14.39 -11.64 3.96
C LYS A 18 13.66 -10.79 2.93
N SER A 19 14.01 -10.94 1.66
CA SER A 19 13.35 -10.20 0.57
C SER A 19 11.85 -10.49 0.48
N LEU A 20 11.43 -11.72 0.75
CA LEU A 20 10.02 -12.08 0.71
C LEU A 20 9.28 -11.54 1.94
N ILE A 21 9.93 -11.56 3.13
CA ILE A 21 9.37 -10.95 4.35
C ILE A 21 9.14 -9.45 4.14
N ALA A 22 10.14 -8.74 3.60
CA ALA A 22 10.03 -7.31 3.33
C ALA A 22 8.91 -7.02 2.33
N ASN A 23 8.89 -7.71 1.18
CA ASN A 23 7.89 -7.49 0.15
C ASN A 23 6.46 -7.79 0.62
N SER A 24 6.24 -8.96 1.25
CA SER A 24 4.91 -9.31 1.74
C SER A 24 4.44 -8.42 2.89
N GLY A 25 5.37 -7.96 3.74
CA GLY A 25 5.05 -7.04 4.83
C GLY A 25 4.65 -5.65 4.34
N ILE A 26 5.38 -5.07 3.39
CA ILE A 26 5.03 -3.77 2.79
C ILE A 26 3.75 -3.88 1.97
N ASP A 27 3.53 -4.98 1.27
CA ASP A 27 2.27 -5.26 0.59
C ASP A 27 1.08 -5.29 1.55
N ALA A 28 1.22 -5.99 2.67
CA ALA A 28 0.19 -6.03 3.72
C ALA A 28 -0.09 -4.65 4.35
N ILE A 29 0.94 -3.82 4.53
CA ILE A 29 0.78 -2.42 4.97
C ILE A 29 -0.02 -1.63 3.91
N THR A 30 0.31 -1.79 2.64
CA THR A 30 -0.41 -1.13 1.54
C THR A 30 -1.87 -1.56 1.50
N HIS A 31 -2.15 -2.87 1.63
CA HIS A 31 -3.52 -3.40 1.74
C HIS A 31 -4.31 -2.70 2.86
N ALA A 32 -3.74 -2.63 4.05
CA ALA A 32 -4.41 -2.05 5.21
C ALA A 32 -4.65 -0.54 5.05
N ILE A 33 -3.67 0.20 4.49
CA ILE A 33 -3.80 1.64 4.24
C ILE A 33 -4.87 1.91 3.18
N GLU A 34 -4.83 1.22 2.04
CA GLU A 34 -5.83 1.43 0.99
C GLU A 34 -7.24 1.02 1.43
N ALA A 35 -7.37 -0.09 2.16
CA ALA A 35 -8.64 -0.51 2.75
C ALA A 35 -9.23 0.55 3.70
N TYR A 36 -8.37 1.21 4.49
CA TYR A 36 -8.78 2.24 5.44
C TYR A 36 -9.32 3.50 4.79
N VAL A 37 -8.73 3.92 3.67
CA VAL A 37 -9.11 5.14 2.96
C VAL A 37 -10.13 4.89 1.84
N SER A 38 -10.37 3.65 1.46
CA SER A 38 -11.32 3.25 0.41
C SER A 38 -12.69 3.92 0.59
N VAL A 39 -13.36 4.24 -0.52
CA VAL A 39 -14.75 4.75 -0.49
C VAL A 39 -15.75 3.69 0.02
N ALA A 40 -15.40 2.41 -0.05
CA ALA A 40 -16.22 1.29 0.44
C ALA A 40 -15.92 0.90 1.89
N GLN A 41 -15.00 1.62 2.57
CA GLN A 41 -14.65 1.34 3.96
C GLN A 41 -15.88 1.49 4.88
N ASN A 42 -15.89 0.70 5.93
CA ASN A 42 -16.92 0.69 6.97
C ASN A 42 -16.25 0.46 8.35
N ASP A 43 -17.03 0.54 9.43
CA ASP A 43 -16.50 0.42 10.80
C ASP A 43 -15.73 -0.89 11.04
N PHE A 44 -16.16 -2.00 10.43
CA PHE A 44 -15.47 -3.28 10.56
C PHE A 44 -14.12 -3.28 9.86
N THR A 45 -14.09 -2.83 8.59
CA THR A 45 -12.82 -2.77 7.84
C THR A 45 -11.85 -1.76 8.42
N LYS A 46 -12.36 -0.65 8.99
CA LYS A 46 -11.56 0.35 9.69
C LYS A 46 -10.82 -0.25 10.89
N MET A 47 -11.51 -1.02 11.73
CA MET A 47 -10.90 -1.68 12.90
C MET A 47 -9.81 -2.67 12.47
N HIS A 48 -10.09 -3.50 11.46
CA HIS A 48 -9.13 -4.48 10.95
C HIS A 48 -7.89 -3.80 10.33
N SER A 49 -8.08 -2.73 9.57
CA SER A 49 -6.97 -1.99 8.97
C SER A 49 -6.04 -1.41 10.04
N LEU A 50 -6.57 -0.75 11.09
CA LEU A 50 -5.75 -0.19 12.16
C LEU A 50 -5.02 -1.29 12.95
N GLN A 51 -5.70 -2.38 13.28
CA GLN A 51 -5.07 -3.52 13.97
C GLN A 51 -3.95 -4.15 13.12
N ALA A 52 -4.16 -4.30 11.81
CA ALA A 52 -3.14 -4.80 10.90
C ALA A 52 -1.92 -3.87 10.86
N LEU A 53 -2.13 -2.55 10.72
CA LEU A 53 -1.06 -1.57 10.70
C LEU A 53 -0.25 -1.56 11.99
N GLU A 54 -0.89 -1.64 13.14
CA GLU A 54 -0.22 -1.72 14.43
C GLU A 54 0.72 -2.94 14.49
N LEU A 55 0.21 -4.13 14.18
CA LEU A 55 1.00 -5.36 14.18
C LEU A 55 2.18 -5.30 13.20
N LEU A 56 1.95 -4.79 11.98
CA LEU A 56 2.95 -4.73 10.94
C LEU A 56 4.05 -3.70 11.25
N PHE A 57 3.70 -2.46 11.62
CA PHE A 57 4.70 -1.44 11.91
C PHE A 57 5.54 -1.74 13.16
N GLN A 58 4.97 -2.42 14.15
CA GLN A 58 5.70 -2.79 15.37
C GLN A 58 6.63 -3.99 15.18
N ASN A 59 6.34 -4.90 14.24
CA ASN A 59 7.02 -6.19 14.21
C ASN A 59 7.76 -6.50 12.89
N LEU A 60 7.50 -5.78 11.78
CA LEU A 60 8.08 -6.14 10.47
C LEU A 60 9.60 -5.99 10.45
N SER A 61 10.14 -4.92 11.05
CA SER A 61 11.60 -4.73 11.17
C SER A 61 12.26 -5.89 11.93
N GLU A 62 11.72 -6.26 13.10
CA GLU A 62 12.25 -7.39 13.87
C GLU A 62 12.10 -8.71 13.10
N SER A 63 10.96 -8.94 12.45
CA SER A 63 10.73 -10.14 11.64
C SER A 63 11.74 -10.25 10.50
N TYR A 64 12.13 -9.12 9.88
CA TYR A 64 13.13 -9.08 8.81
C TYR A 64 14.56 -9.30 9.32
N HIS A 65 14.97 -8.63 10.41
CA HIS A 65 16.35 -8.66 10.88
C HIS A 65 16.68 -9.91 11.69
N THR A 66 15.85 -10.25 12.66
CA THR A 66 16.07 -11.35 13.62
C THR A 66 15.13 -12.53 13.42
N GLY A 67 13.90 -12.30 13.00
CA GLY A 67 12.93 -13.34 12.70
C GLY A 67 12.51 -14.14 13.92
N THR A 68 12.25 -13.46 15.05
CA THR A 68 11.72 -14.17 16.25
C THR A 68 10.35 -14.76 15.97
N VAL A 69 10.00 -15.85 16.68
CA VAL A 69 8.67 -16.47 16.55
C VAL A 69 7.57 -15.45 16.80
N VAL A 70 7.75 -14.56 17.79
CA VAL A 70 6.76 -13.55 18.15
C VAL A 70 6.56 -12.53 17.02
N SER A 71 7.65 -12.01 16.44
CA SER A 71 7.57 -11.03 15.36
C SER A 71 7.01 -11.61 14.06
N ARG A 72 7.39 -12.86 13.73
CA ARG A 72 6.84 -13.57 12.56
C ARG A 72 5.35 -13.84 12.69
N ASP A 73 4.92 -14.32 13.86
CA ASP A 73 3.50 -14.54 14.15
C ASP A 73 2.71 -13.22 14.06
N ALA A 74 3.23 -12.14 14.63
CA ALA A 74 2.58 -10.84 14.59
C ALA A 74 2.43 -10.31 13.14
N VAL A 75 3.49 -10.42 12.32
CA VAL A 75 3.46 -10.03 10.90
C VAL A 75 2.48 -10.90 10.11
N HIS A 76 2.49 -12.22 10.31
CA HIS A 76 1.58 -13.15 9.66
C HIS A 76 0.11 -12.86 9.98
N ARG A 77 -0.19 -12.60 11.26
CA ARG A 77 -1.54 -12.17 11.69
C ARG A 77 -1.91 -10.81 11.12
N GLY A 78 -0.98 -9.85 11.14
CA GLY A 78 -1.19 -8.53 10.56
C GLY A 78 -1.56 -8.62 9.08
N ALA A 79 -0.83 -9.41 8.30
CA ALA A 79 -1.12 -9.64 6.88
C ALA A 79 -2.51 -10.30 6.68
N THR A 80 -2.86 -11.28 7.50
CA THR A 80 -4.19 -11.93 7.45
C THR A 80 -5.31 -10.94 7.75
N ILE A 81 -5.15 -10.10 8.78
CA ILE A 81 -6.14 -9.09 9.17
C ILE A 81 -6.28 -8.01 8.08
N ALA A 82 -5.17 -7.58 7.46
CA ALA A 82 -5.21 -6.70 6.29
C ALA A 82 -6.00 -7.34 5.14
N GLY A 83 -5.82 -8.65 4.93
CA GLY A 83 -6.60 -9.44 3.97
C GLY A 83 -8.10 -9.38 4.22
N ILE A 84 -8.52 -9.52 5.47
CA ILE A 84 -9.94 -9.39 5.87
C ILE A 84 -10.44 -7.97 5.60
N ALA A 85 -9.65 -6.95 5.89
CA ALA A 85 -10.04 -5.56 5.66
C ALA A 85 -10.30 -5.29 4.18
N PHE A 86 -9.31 -5.51 3.30
CA PHE A 86 -9.44 -5.16 1.89
C PHE A 86 -10.45 -6.04 1.14
N SER A 87 -10.63 -7.30 1.53
CA SER A 87 -11.65 -8.17 0.94
C SER A 87 -13.08 -7.64 1.13
N ASN A 88 -13.29 -6.75 2.09
CA ASN A 88 -14.59 -6.16 2.42
C ASN A 88 -14.68 -4.65 2.11
N SER A 89 -13.58 -4.01 1.67
CA SER A 89 -13.55 -2.58 1.34
C SER A 89 -12.86 -2.26 0.02
N PHE A 90 -12.33 -3.27 -0.66
CA PHE A 90 -11.49 -3.12 -1.85
C PHE A 90 -10.18 -2.35 -1.59
N LEU A 91 -9.41 -2.13 -2.66
CA LEU A 91 -8.14 -1.43 -2.68
C LEU A 91 -8.27 -0.10 -3.46
N GLY A 92 -7.18 0.47 -3.91
CA GLY A 92 -7.16 1.73 -4.64
C GLY A 92 -6.10 1.76 -5.75
N VAL A 93 -5.75 2.97 -6.16
CA VAL A 93 -4.86 3.18 -7.32
C VAL A 93 -3.40 2.79 -7.07
N CYS A 94 -2.98 2.59 -5.81
CA CYS A 94 -1.66 2.04 -5.54
C CYS A 94 -1.55 0.64 -6.14
N HIS A 95 -2.49 -0.23 -5.82
CA HIS A 95 -2.54 -1.57 -6.40
C HIS A 95 -2.79 -1.55 -7.90
N SER A 96 -3.66 -0.67 -8.40
CA SER A 96 -3.91 -0.56 -9.84
C SER A 96 -2.62 -0.27 -10.62
N LEU A 97 -1.81 0.67 -10.15
CA LEU A 97 -0.51 0.98 -10.76
C LEU A 97 0.51 -0.14 -10.53
N ALA A 98 0.53 -0.73 -9.32
CA ALA A 98 1.46 -1.81 -9.00
C ALA A 98 1.24 -3.06 -9.86
N HIS A 99 0.01 -3.40 -10.20
CA HIS A 99 -0.30 -4.48 -11.15
C HIS A 99 0.37 -4.25 -12.51
N GLN A 100 0.31 -3.02 -13.01
CA GLN A 100 0.84 -2.68 -14.33
C GLN A 100 2.38 -2.66 -14.34
N VAL A 101 2.99 -1.98 -13.37
CA VAL A 101 4.46 -1.89 -13.29
C VAL A 101 5.06 -3.27 -12.97
N GLY A 102 4.50 -3.98 -11.97
CA GLY A 102 4.98 -5.29 -11.56
C GLY A 102 4.93 -6.34 -12.68
N SER A 103 3.84 -6.37 -13.46
CA SER A 103 3.70 -7.28 -14.61
C SER A 103 4.62 -6.90 -15.78
N THR A 104 4.83 -5.61 -16.03
CA THR A 104 5.62 -5.11 -17.14
C THR A 104 7.12 -5.31 -16.93
N PHE A 105 7.62 -5.10 -15.69
CA PHE A 105 9.05 -5.11 -15.37
C PHE A 105 9.47 -6.27 -14.47
N HIS A 106 8.56 -7.18 -14.14
CA HIS A 106 8.81 -8.35 -13.30
C HIS A 106 9.40 -8.00 -11.92
N ILE A 107 8.95 -6.88 -11.35
CA ILE A 107 9.33 -6.45 -10.00
C ILE A 107 8.39 -7.11 -8.97
N PRO A 108 8.89 -7.50 -7.79
CA PRO A 108 8.04 -8.00 -6.72
C PRO A 108 6.91 -7.03 -6.38
N HIS A 109 5.69 -7.54 -6.25
CA HIS A 109 4.48 -6.74 -6.04
C HIS A 109 4.60 -5.80 -4.83
N GLY A 110 5.10 -6.29 -3.69
CA GLY A 110 5.30 -5.48 -2.51
C GLY A 110 6.32 -4.35 -2.68
N SER A 111 7.40 -4.55 -3.47
CA SER A 111 8.33 -3.48 -3.82
C SER A 111 7.65 -2.42 -4.67
N THR A 112 6.84 -2.85 -5.63
CA THR A 112 6.10 -1.92 -6.51
C THR A 112 5.11 -1.09 -5.71
N ASN A 113 4.33 -1.73 -4.82
CA ASN A 113 3.42 -1.04 -3.92
C ASN A 113 4.16 -0.07 -2.99
N GLY A 114 5.29 -0.50 -2.39
CA GLY A 114 6.07 0.34 -1.49
C GLY A 114 6.60 1.62 -2.15
N ILE A 115 7.08 1.53 -3.39
CA ILE A 115 7.54 2.68 -4.18
C ILE A 115 6.39 3.64 -4.49
N LEU A 116 5.23 3.12 -4.85
CA LEU A 116 4.06 3.92 -5.26
C LEU A 116 3.30 4.53 -4.08
N LEU A 117 3.25 3.84 -2.96
CA LEU A 117 2.38 4.20 -1.83
C LEU A 117 2.60 5.63 -1.30
N PRO A 118 3.84 6.14 -1.12
CA PRO A 118 4.09 7.52 -0.72
C PRO A 118 3.44 8.55 -1.67
N HIS A 119 3.58 8.35 -2.96
CA HIS A 119 3.00 9.23 -3.99
C HIS A 119 1.47 9.18 -3.97
N ILE A 120 0.89 7.99 -3.79
CA ILE A 120 -0.57 7.81 -3.72
C ILE A 120 -1.15 8.42 -2.46
N ILE A 121 -0.48 8.31 -1.31
CA ILE A 121 -0.91 8.99 -0.08
C ILE A 121 -1.00 10.50 -0.32
N MET A 122 0.04 11.11 -0.89
CA MET A 122 0.05 12.55 -1.15
C MET A 122 -0.98 12.95 -2.22
N TYR A 123 -1.15 12.15 -3.26
CA TYR A 123 -2.19 12.36 -4.27
C TYR A 123 -3.60 12.35 -3.67
N ASN A 124 -3.90 11.35 -2.84
CA ASN A 124 -5.21 11.17 -2.21
C ASN A 124 -5.47 12.16 -1.07
N ALA A 125 -4.43 12.66 -0.40
CA ALA A 125 -4.53 13.57 0.75
C ALA A 125 -5.03 14.99 0.40
N SER A 126 -5.43 15.24 -0.85
CA SER A 126 -6.00 16.53 -1.24
C SER A 126 -7.29 16.81 -0.47
N ARG A 127 -7.33 17.94 0.25
CA ARG A 127 -8.55 18.41 0.93
C ARG A 127 -9.63 18.95 -0.02
N LYS A 128 -9.26 19.17 -1.29
CA LYS A 128 -10.16 19.66 -2.35
C LYS A 128 -9.89 18.91 -3.65
N PRO A 129 -10.16 17.59 -3.69
CA PRO A 129 -9.97 16.82 -4.91
C PRO A 129 -10.95 17.30 -5.98
N THR A 130 -10.51 17.33 -7.23
CA THR A 130 -11.35 17.69 -8.37
C THR A 130 -12.45 16.66 -8.64
N ARG A 131 -12.19 15.41 -8.26
CA ARG A 131 -13.11 14.28 -8.37
C ARG A 131 -12.99 13.39 -7.15
N MET A 132 -14.08 12.76 -6.76
CA MET A 132 -14.13 11.78 -5.69
C MET A 132 -14.59 10.43 -6.22
N GLY A 133 -14.18 9.36 -5.58
CA GLY A 133 -14.73 8.04 -5.79
C GLY A 133 -16.25 8.04 -5.53
N ILE A 134 -16.98 7.23 -6.29
CA ILE A 134 -18.44 7.16 -6.20
C ILE A 134 -18.81 5.92 -5.38
N PHE A 135 -19.31 6.16 -4.19
CA PHE A 135 -19.89 5.12 -3.35
C PHE A 135 -21.03 5.73 -2.53
N PRO A 136 -22.16 5.00 -2.30
CA PRO A 136 -23.35 5.59 -1.67
C PRO A 136 -23.14 6.23 -0.30
N SER A 137 -22.19 5.73 0.49
CA SER A 137 -21.87 6.27 1.82
C SER A 137 -20.77 7.34 1.82
N TYR A 138 -20.08 7.54 0.70
CA TYR A 138 -18.97 8.48 0.60
C TYR A 138 -19.44 9.84 0.08
N LYS A 139 -19.67 10.81 0.99
CA LYS A 139 -20.32 12.09 0.68
C LYS A 139 -19.36 13.27 0.51
N TYR A 140 -18.12 13.17 1.01
CA TYR A 140 -17.13 14.26 1.00
C TYR A 140 -15.70 13.72 1.16
N PRO A 141 -14.67 14.49 0.79
CA PRO A 141 -13.28 14.06 0.97
C PRO A 141 -12.97 13.81 2.45
N GLN A 142 -12.40 12.65 2.75
CA GLN A 142 -11.99 12.26 4.11
C GLN A 142 -10.55 11.72 4.15
N SER A 143 -9.90 11.62 2.99
CA SER A 143 -8.61 10.92 2.88
C SER A 143 -7.52 11.57 3.73
N TYR A 144 -7.46 12.91 3.75
CA TYR A 144 -6.45 13.61 4.54
C TYR A 144 -6.57 13.25 6.04
N GLU A 145 -7.77 13.33 6.56
CA GLU A 145 -8.06 13.03 7.97
C GLU A 145 -7.78 11.56 8.28
N ARG A 146 -8.14 10.64 7.38
CA ARG A 146 -7.89 9.21 7.55
C ARG A 146 -6.40 8.87 7.52
N TYR A 147 -5.61 9.48 6.64
CA TYR A 147 -4.15 9.31 6.67
C TYR A 147 -3.53 9.90 7.94
N SER A 148 -4.08 11.01 8.45
CA SER A 148 -3.65 11.58 9.72
C SER A 148 -3.98 10.67 10.90
N GLU A 149 -5.17 10.05 10.92
CA GLU A 149 -5.56 9.04 11.91
C GLU A 149 -4.62 7.82 11.88
N ILE A 150 -4.24 7.34 10.69
CA ILE A 150 -3.25 6.25 10.55
C ILE A 150 -1.90 6.69 11.13
N ALA A 151 -1.39 7.87 10.73
CA ALA A 151 -0.11 8.40 11.19
C ALA A 151 -0.03 8.48 12.72
N GLU A 152 -1.09 8.98 13.35
CA GLU A 152 -1.21 9.03 14.81
C GLU A 152 -1.22 7.63 15.42
N HIS A 153 -2.04 6.73 14.87
CA HIS A 153 -2.20 5.36 15.38
C HIS A 153 -0.91 4.55 15.38
N ILE A 154 -0.09 4.66 14.33
CA ILE A 154 1.19 3.95 14.22
C ILE A 154 2.37 4.68 14.87
N GLY A 155 2.13 5.81 15.55
CA GLY A 155 3.16 6.59 16.21
C GLY A 155 4.17 7.21 15.24
N ALA A 156 3.71 7.84 14.16
CA ALA A 156 4.54 8.66 13.30
C ALA A 156 4.94 9.96 14.03
N ASP A 157 6.10 10.53 13.68
CA ASP A 157 6.60 11.77 14.32
C ASP A 157 5.67 12.96 14.08
N ARG A 158 4.86 12.89 13.03
CA ARG A 158 3.82 13.86 12.67
C ARG A 158 2.52 13.13 12.40
N SER A 159 1.42 13.62 13.01
CA SER A 159 0.06 13.08 12.78
C SER A 159 -0.58 13.71 11.54
N ASP A 160 0.07 13.55 10.38
CA ASP A 160 -0.42 14.02 9.08
C ASP A 160 0.02 13.08 7.94
N PRO A 161 -0.51 13.22 6.71
CA PRO A 161 -0.12 12.36 5.59
C PRO A 161 1.37 12.35 5.30
N GLN A 162 2.08 13.46 5.48
CA GLN A 162 3.52 13.53 5.29
C GLN A 162 4.27 12.70 6.34
N GLY A 163 3.84 12.73 7.60
CA GLY A 163 4.42 11.88 8.65
C GLY A 163 4.22 10.39 8.39
N LEU A 164 3.06 10.01 7.81
CA LEU A 164 2.82 8.64 7.36
C LEU A 164 3.81 8.23 6.25
N VAL A 165 4.01 9.08 5.24
CA VAL A 165 4.97 8.85 4.16
C VAL A 165 6.40 8.68 4.71
N GLU A 166 6.83 9.58 5.60
CA GLU A 166 8.15 9.50 6.22
C GLU A 166 8.34 8.19 7.01
N LYS A 167 7.32 7.75 7.74
CA LYS A 167 7.34 6.48 8.48
C LYS A 167 7.47 5.27 7.56
N ILE A 168 6.75 5.25 6.43
CA ILE A 168 6.82 4.18 5.41
C ILE A 168 8.21 4.17 4.76
N ASN A 169 8.73 5.32 4.32
CA ASN A 169 10.04 5.41 3.69
C ASN A 169 11.16 4.97 4.63
N ASN A 170 11.08 5.32 5.92
CA ASN A 170 12.05 4.88 6.92
C ASN A 170 12.00 3.35 7.12
N LEU A 171 10.81 2.77 7.16
CA LEU A 171 10.65 1.32 7.23
C LEU A 171 11.21 0.64 5.99
N MET A 172 10.92 1.12 4.78
CA MET A 172 11.46 0.56 3.55
C MET A 172 13.00 0.61 3.50
N LYS A 173 13.62 1.72 3.96
CA LYS A 173 15.08 1.82 4.10
C LYS A 173 15.63 0.77 5.06
N ASP A 174 15.00 0.60 6.22
CA ASP A 174 15.39 -0.40 7.21
C ASP A 174 15.31 -1.83 6.66
N LEU A 175 14.31 -2.10 5.83
CA LEU A 175 14.12 -3.37 5.12
C LEU A 175 15.00 -3.52 3.86
N SER A 176 15.89 -2.55 3.58
CA SER A 176 16.75 -2.53 2.39
C SER A 176 15.96 -2.64 1.07
N MET A 177 14.79 -2.03 1.00
CA MET A 177 13.94 -1.99 -0.19
C MET A 177 14.22 -0.72 -1.02
N PRO A 178 14.08 -0.79 -2.35
CA PRO A 178 14.21 0.40 -3.21
C PRO A 178 13.08 1.40 -2.93
N LEU A 179 13.39 2.70 -3.00
CA LEU A 179 12.44 3.79 -2.80
C LEU A 179 11.95 4.44 -4.10
N SER A 180 12.53 4.04 -5.24
CA SER A 180 12.14 4.51 -6.56
C SER A 180 12.32 3.40 -7.59
N PHE A 181 11.69 3.54 -8.76
CA PHE A 181 11.87 2.55 -9.84
C PHE A 181 13.29 2.59 -10.42
N LYS A 182 13.98 3.71 -10.32
CA LYS A 182 15.40 3.84 -10.66
C LYS A 182 16.28 3.03 -9.72
N GLU A 183 16.03 3.09 -8.40
CA GLU A 183 16.71 2.25 -7.41
C GLU A 183 16.38 0.76 -7.59
N ALA A 184 15.20 0.44 -8.11
CA ALA A 184 14.82 -0.91 -8.52
C ALA A 184 15.51 -1.37 -9.82
N ASN A 185 16.44 -0.57 -10.38
CA ASN A 185 17.23 -0.83 -11.58
C ASN A 185 16.41 -1.00 -12.88
N ILE A 186 15.27 -0.31 -13.01
CA ILE A 186 14.54 -0.26 -14.27
C ILE A 186 15.22 0.77 -15.20
N PRO A 187 15.54 0.43 -16.46
CA PRO A 187 16.11 1.40 -17.38
C PRO A 187 15.11 2.52 -17.72
N GLU A 188 15.52 3.79 -17.54
CA GLU A 188 14.65 4.97 -17.70
C GLU A 188 13.93 4.99 -19.05
N LYS A 189 14.68 4.82 -20.15
CA LYS A 189 14.12 4.86 -21.49
C LYS A 189 13.01 3.81 -21.69
N GLU A 190 13.21 2.62 -21.14
CA GLU A 190 12.23 1.53 -21.25
C GLU A 190 11.01 1.87 -20.39
N TYR A 191 11.21 2.31 -19.14
CA TYR A 191 10.16 2.72 -18.23
C TYR A 191 9.28 3.82 -18.85
N MET A 192 9.88 4.92 -19.27
CA MET A 192 9.16 6.08 -19.84
C MET A 192 8.38 5.72 -21.10
N SER A 193 8.87 4.75 -21.90
CA SER A 193 8.15 4.28 -23.10
C SER A 193 6.86 3.53 -22.80
N LYS A 194 6.67 3.05 -21.55
CA LYS A 194 5.52 2.25 -21.11
C LYS A 194 4.53 3.02 -20.22
N VAL A 195 4.93 4.19 -19.72
CA VAL A 195 4.14 4.97 -18.74
C VAL A 195 2.71 5.24 -19.22
N GLU A 196 2.51 5.61 -20.51
CA GLU A 196 1.17 5.86 -21.06
C GLU A 196 0.29 4.62 -20.96
N ALA A 197 0.75 3.49 -21.51
CA ALA A 197 -0.02 2.24 -21.53
C ALA A 197 -0.28 1.71 -20.10
N MET A 198 0.69 1.85 -19.19
CA MET A 198 0.50 1.46 -17.78
C MET A 198 -0.54 2.32 -17.09
N ALA A 199 -0.56 3.64 -17.34
CA ALA A 199 -1.56 4.54 -16.76
C ALA A 199 -2.98 4.26 -17.29
N GLU A 200 -3.13 4.00 -18.59
CA GLU A 200 -4.41 3.60 -19.19
C GLU A 200 -4.93 2.29 -18.60
N SER A 201 -4.07 1.27 -18.54
CA SER A 201 -4.44 -0.03 -17.97
C SER A 201 -4.77 0.05 -16.47
N ALA A 202 -4.05 0.88 -15.71
CA ALA A 202 -4.34 1.09 -14.30
C ALA A 202 -5.67 1.85 -14.08
N PHE A 203 -6.04 2.74 -15.00
CA PHE A 203 -7.34 3.41 -14.94
C PHE A 203 -8.51 2.42 -15.04
N ASP A 204 -8.37 1.39 -15.86
CA ASP A 204 -9.37 0.34 -16.06
C ASP A 204 -9.24 -0.82 -15.06
N ASP A 205 -8.27 -0.77 -14.14
CA ASP A 205 -8.07 -1.82 -13.13
C ASP A 205 -9.21 -1.86 -12.11
N GLN A 206 -9.54 -3.07 -11.64
CA GLN A 206 -10.63 -3.33 -10.69
C GLN A 206 -10.50 -2.59 -9.35
N CYS A 207 -9.29 -2.18 -8.95
CA CYS A 207 -9.05 -1.48 -7.70
C CYS A 207 -9.31 0.02 -7.80
N THR A 208 -9.19 0.61 -8.99
CA THR A 208 -9.34 2.06 -9.23
C THR A 208 -10.68 2.64 -8.75
N PRO A 209 -11.83 1.99 -8.96
CA PRO A 209 -13.12 2.56 -8.54
C PRO A 209 -13.29 2.79 -7.03
N ALA A 210 -12.53 2.07 -6.20
CA ALA A 210 -12.63 2.20 -4.75
C ALA A 210 -11.69 3.28 -4.17
N ASN A 211 -10.83 3.88 -5.01
CA ASN A 211 -9.92 4.94 -4.58
C ASN A 211 -10.69 6.21 -4.17
N PRO A 212 -10.33 6.87 -3.04
CA PRO A 212 -11.07 8.02 -2.55
C PRO A 212 -11.03 9.24 -3.48
N ARG A 213 -9.92 9.47 -4.19
CA ARG A 213 -9.81 10.45 -5.26
C ARG A 213 -9.87 9.74 -6.60
N PHE A 214 -10.94 9.96 -7.39
CA PHE A 214 -11.07 9.33 -8.69
C PHE A 214 -10.06 9.92 -9.68
N PRO A 215 -9.14 9.11 -10.24
CA PRO A 215 -8.04 9.64 -11.04
C PRO A 215 -8.44 9.98 -12.47
N LEU A 216 -7.62 10.82 -13.13
CA LEU A 216 -7.49 10.89 -14.56
C LEU A 216 -6.29 10.04 -15.00
N VAL A 217 -6.30 9.53 -16.23
CA VAL A 217 -5.15 8.83 -16.81
C VAL A 217 -3.89 9.70 -16.76
N SER A 218 -4.03 11.01 -17.05
CA SER A 218 -2.92 11.97 -16.95
C SER A 218 -2.35 12.14 -15.54
N GLU A 219 -3.17 12.00 -14.51
CA GLU A 219 -2.71 12.04 -13.09
C GLU A 219 -1.97 10.76 -12.74
N LEU A 220 -2.47 9.59 -13.15
CA LEU A 220 -1.78 8.29 -12.97
C LEU A 220 -0.41 8.27 -13.68
N LYS A 221 -0.37 8.82 -14.91
CA LYS A 221 0.87 9.01 -15.65
C LYS A 221 1.87 9.88 -14.90
N HIS A 222 1.43 10.99 -14.31
CA HIS A 222 2.28 11.89 -13.54
C HIS A 222 2.86 11.18 -12.30
N ILE A 223 2.04 10.44 -11.58
CA ILE A 223 2.48 9.62 -10.44
C ILE A 223 3.58 8.62 -10.86
N LEU A 224 3.38 7.91 -11.98
CA LEU A 224 4.40 6.98 -12.48
C LEU A 224 5.71 7.68 -12.79
N ILE A 225 5.67 8.87 -13.41
CA ILE A 225 6.87 9.64 -13.74
C ILE A 225 7.60 10.09 -12.46
N GLU A 226 6.88 10.60 -11.47
CA GLU A 226 7.46 11.02 -10.19
C GLU A 226 8.10 9.85 -9.44
N ALA A 227 7.43 8.70 -9.38
CA ALA A 227 7.90 7.51 -8.70
C ALA A 227 9.15 6.85 -9.34
N TYR A 228 9.56 7.32 -10.54
CA TYR A 228 10.78 6.83 -11.17
C TYR A 228 12.04 7.32 -10.47
N ASP A 229 12.12 8.61 -10.12
CA ASP A 229 13.35 9.24 -9.60
C ASP A 229 13.32 9.55 -8.10
N SER A 230 12.14 9.72 -7.51
CA SER A 230 11.98 10.20 -6.13
C SER A 230 11.16 9.24 -5.26
N PRO A 231 11.50 9.16 -3.94
CA PRO A 231 10.70 8.43 -2.95
C PRO A 231 9.45 9.19 -2.55
#